data_986e44f072b932e9e14731eae4a1e572
#
_entry.id   986e44f072b932e9e14731eae4a1e572
#
_cell.length_a   1.000
_cell.length_b   1.000
_cell.length_c   1.000
_cell.angle_alpha   90.00
_cell.angle_beta   90.00
_cell.angle_gamma   90.00
#
_symmetry.space_group_name_H-M   'P 1'
#
loop_
_entity.id
_entity.type
_entity.pdbx_description
1 polymer ?
#
loop_
_entity_poly.entity_id
_entity_poly.type
_entity_poly.pdbx_seq_one_letter_code
_entity_poly.pdbx_strand_id
1 'polypeptide(L)'
;MAKKEVYRSRVYTERPDYADFDAPAKFTAIQSIIAKHLYAHPNAICSYSGGSDSDIMVHLIERTRKLFGFPPIKYVFFNTGLEMKAIKDHVKYTSEKYGIEIEEVRPKIGIVQASRKYGIPFVSKIMSAGLEGWQKKGIPLSIAEEYENAEDKAAKRKELKERYPGCETTINFLCCCNSAG
;
A
#
# COMPACT_ATOMS: atom_id res chain seq x y z
N MET A 1 13.18 3.45 -15.54
CA MET A 1 14.23 3.17 -14.54
C MET A 1 14.29 4.19 -13.39
N ALA A 2 14.07 5.49 -13.60
CA ALA A 2 14.17 6.54 -12.56
C ALA A 2 13.17 6.41 -11.39
N LYS A 3 11.96 5.83 -11.57
CA LYS A 3 10.97 5.68 -10.48
C LYS A 3 11.35 4.66 -9.40
N LYS A 4 12.17 3.66 -9.72
CA LYS A 4 12.63 2.66 -8.74
C LYS A 4 13.72 3.22 -7.81
N GLU A 5 14.56 4.11 -8.30
CA GLU A 5 15.62 4.76 -7.51
C GLU A 5 15.07 5.80 -6.53
N VAL A 6 14.10 6.62 -6.95
CA VAL A 6 13.50 7.65 -6.08
C VAL A 6 12.72 7.04 -4.92
N TYR A 7 12.08 5.88 -5.11
CA TYR A 7 11.38 5.19 -4.02
C TYR A 7 12.37 4.48 -3.08
N ARG A 8 13.47 3.94 -3.59
CA ARG A 8 14.54 3.35 -2.78
C ARG A 8 15.27 4.39 -1.93
N SER A 9 15.53 5.57 -2.46
CA SER A 9 16.32 6.59 -1.76
C SER A 9 15.62 7.21 -0.55
N ARG A 10 14.29 7.25 -0.50
CA ARG A 10 13.54 7.88 0.60
C ARG A 10 13.28 6.98 1.81
N VAL A 11 13.34 5.66 1.67
CA VAL A 11 12.94 4.73 2.73
C VAL A 11 14.03 3.72 3.11
N TYR A 12 15.06 3.53 2.27
CA TYR A 12 15.98 2.39 2.39
C TYR A 12 17.46 2.70 2.18
N THR A 13 17.92 3.92 2.44
CA THR A 13 19.31 4.35 2.24
C THR A 13 20.36 3.60 3.08
N GLU A 14 19.93 2.77 4.02
CA GLU A 14 20.85 2.02 4.90
C GLU A 14 20.55 0.51 4.92
N ARG A 15 19.88 -0.05 3.90
CA ARG A 15 19.69 -1.50 3.86
C ARG A 15 20.92 -2.18 3.29
N PRO A 16 21.54 -3.11 4.02
CA PRO A 16 22.54 -3.98 3.42
C PRO A 16 21.93 -4.74 2.24
N ASP A 17 22.74 -5.03 1.23
CA ASP A 17 22.29 -5.90 0.15
C ASP A 17 22.16 -7.31 0.69
N TYR A 18 20.95 -7.74 0.97
CA TYR A 18 20.66 -9.07 1.48
C TYR A 18 20.79 -10.16 0.40
N ALA A 19 21.05 -9.81 -0.86
CA ALA A 19 21.20 -10.79 -1.94
C ALA A 19 22.37 -11.75 -1.67
N ASP A 20 23.46 -11.22 -1.12
CA ASP A 20 24.70 -11.97 -0.84
C ASP A 20 24.67 -12.75 0.48
N PHE A 21 23.62 -12.58 1.29
CA PHE A 21 23.53 -13.29 2.57
C PHE A 21 22.98 -14.71 2.34
N ASP A 22 23.52 -15.68 3.08
CA ASP A 22 22.89 -16.99 3.19
C ASP A 22 21.55 -16.92 3.95
N ALA A 23 20.74 -17.98 3.88
CA ALA A 23 19.42 -17.97 4.49
C ALA A 23 19.44 -17.74 6.02
N PRO A 24 20.34 -18.31 6.82
CA PRO A 24 20.48 -18.04 8.25
C PRO A 24 20.84 -16.57 8.54
N ALA A 25 21.76 -15.97 7.77
CA ALA A 25 22.15 -14.58 7.95
C ALA A 25 21.02 -13.63 7.59
N LYS A 26 20.28 -13.89 6.51
CA LYS A 26 19.05 -13.13 6.14
C LYS A 26 18.03 -13.17 7.27
N PHE A 27 17.80 -14.34 7.84
CA PHE A 27 16.85 -14.52 8.93
C PHE A 27 17.26 -13.71 10.17
N THR A 28 18.53 -13.80 10.58
CA THR A 28 19.07 -13.03 11.71
C THR A 28 18.99 -11.54 11.48
N ALA A 29 19.30 -11.08 10.29
CA ALA A 29 19.19 -9.67 9.92
C ALA A 29 17.73 -9.16 10.01
N ILE A 30 16.76 -9.94 9.53
CA ILE A 30 15.34 -9.61 9.63
C ILE A 30 14.89 -9.56 11.09
N GLN A 31 15.30 -10.55 11.91
CA GLN A 31 14.98 -10.54 13.35
C GLN A 31 15.55 -9.31 14.06
N SER A 32 16.77 -8.90 13.72
CA SER A 32 17.39 -7.70 14.28
C SER A 32 16.63 -6.43 13.92
N ILE A 33 16.11 -6.32 12.69
CA ILE A 33 15.27 -5.21 12.25
C ILE A 33 13.96 -5.19 13.04
N ILE A 34 13.29 -6.35 13.16
CA ILE A 34 12.03 -6.46 13.91
C ILE A 34 12.27 -6.10 15.39
N ALA A 35 13.32 -6.61 16.00
CA ALA A 35 13.66 -6.30 17.40
C ALA A 35 13.88 -4.80 17.62
N LYS A 36 14.62 -4.14 16.70
CA LYS A 36 14.82 -2.68 16.72
C LYS A 36 13.51 -1.92 16.64
N HIS A 37 12.58 -2.34 15.78
CA HIS A 37 11.27 -1.73 15.65
C HIS A 37 10.39 -1.94 16.88
N LEU A 38 10.36 -3.15 17.43
CA LEU A 38 9.58 -3.45 18.64
C LEU A 38 10.10 -2.68 19.86
N TYR A 39 11.42 -2.52 19.95
CA TYR A 39 12.05 -1.71 21.01
C TYR A 39 11.68 -0.22 20.88
N ALA A 40 11.75 0.32 19.68
CA ALA A 40 11.44 1.73 19.43
C ALA A 40 9.95 2.05 19.52
N HIS A 41 9.08 1.05 19.26
CA HIS A 41 7.61 1.23 19.19
C HIS A 41 6.89 0.16 20.00
N PRO A 42 6.86 0.25 21.34
CA PRO A 42 6.24 -0.76 22.21
C PRO A 42 4.73 -0.93 21.98
N ASN A 43 4.07 0.06 21.39
CA ASN A 43 2.65 0.03 21.03
C ASN A 43 2.43 -0.24 19.53
N ALA A 44 3.36 -0.94 18.88
CA ALA A 44 3.22 -1.28 17.46
C ALA A 44 1.96 -2.12 17.21
N ILE A 45 1.33 -1.87 16.06
CA ILE A 45 0.20 -2.64 15.57
C ILE A 45 0.62 -3.32 14.28
N CYS A 46 0.37 -4.62 14.16
CA CYS A 46 0.59 -5.38 12.94
C CYS A 46 -0.73 -5.60 12.21
N SER A 47 -0.83 -5.10 10.98
CA SER A 47 -1.95 -5.43 10.10
C SER A 47 -1.76 -6.84 9.54
N TYR A 48 -2.80 -7.66 9.67
CA TYR A 48 -2.81 -9.04 9.21
C TYR A 48 -3.88 -9.24 8.16
N SER A 49 -3.53 -9.80 7.01
CA SER A 49 -4.45 -9.97 5.87
C SER A 49 -4.95 -11.42 5.70
N GLY A 50 -4.38 -12.39 6.42
CA GLY A 50 -4.66 -13.81 6.22
C GLY A 50 -3.96 -14.40 4.99
N GLY A 51 -3.04 -13.66 4.34
CA GLY A 51 -2.22 -14.14 3.23
C GLY A 51 -0.85 -14.63 3.69
N SER A 52 -0.16 -15.39 2.84
CA SER A 52 1.14 -16.02 3.12
C SER A 52 2.20 -15.05 3.63
N ASP A 53 2.29 -13.86 3.06
CA ASP A 53 3.29 -12.86 3.46
C ASP A 53 3.01 -12.33 4.87
N SER A 54 1.72 -12.14 5.19
CA SER A 54 1.32 -11.72 6.54
C SER A 54 1.50 -12.84 7.57
N ASP A 55 1.37 -14.10 7.18
CA ASP A 55 1.69 -15.24 8.05
C ASP A 55 3.18 -15.27 8.41
N ILE A 56 4.04 -15.06 7.41
CA ILE A 56 5.49 -14.96 7.63
C ILE A 56 5.80 -13.79 8.59
N MET A 57 5.15 -12.65 8.42
CA MET A 57 5.33 -11.50 9.31
C MET A 57 4.92 -11.82 10.74
N VAL A 58 3.76 -12.44 10.97
CA VAL A 58 3.31 -12.87 12.30
C VAL A 58 4.30 -13.86 12.91
N HIS A 59 4.74 -14.85 12.13
CA HIS A 59 5.73 -15.83 12.60
C HIS A 59 7.03 -15.16 13.06
N LEU A 60 7.58 -14.28 12.25
CA LEU A 60 8.85 -13.59 12.54
C LEU A 60 8.72 -12.65 13.74
N ILE A 61 7.61 -11.92 13.85
CA ILE A 61 7.35 -11.03 14.97
C ILE A 61 7.22 -11.82 16.26
N GLU A 62 6.39 -12.86 16.29
CA GLU A 62 6.17 -13.66 17.50
C GLU A 62 7.43 -14.41 17.94
N ARG A 63 8.20 -14.94 16.98
CA ARG A 63 9.48 -15.55 17.29
C ARG A 63 10.47 -14.54 17.88
N THR A 64 10.60 -13.36 17.27
CA THR A 64 11.51 -12.31 17.74
C THR A 64 11.07 -11.79 19.09
N ARG A 65 9.77 -11.54 19.27
CA ARG A 65 9.19 -11.09 20.54
C ARG A 65 9.51 -12.05 21.69
N LYS A 66 9.28 -13.34 21.48
CA LYS A 66 9.55 -14.39 22.47
C LYS A 66 11.06 -14.54 22.77
N LEU A 67 11.89 -14.42 21.73
CA LEU A 67 13.35 -14.54 21.88
C LEU A 67 13.95 -13.39 22.71
N PHE A 68 13.47 -12.18 22.53
CA PHE A 68 13.99 -10.98 23.20
C PHE A 68 13.14 -10.50 24.39
N GLY A 69 12.07 -11.22 24.72
CA GLY A 69 11.22 -10.88 25.87
C GLY A 69 10.36 -9.62 25.68
N PHE A 70 10.05 -9.26 24.43
CA PHE A 70 9.16 -8.10 24.18
C PHE A 70 7.70 -8.40 24.55
N PRO A 71 6.93 -7.38 25.00
CA PRO A 71 5.51 -7.54 25.31
C PRO A 71 4.70 -7.92 24.07
N PRO A 72 3.49 -8.48 24.25
CA PRO A 72 2.57 -8.74 23.14
C PRO A 72 2.26 -7.45 22.38
N ILE A 73 2.18 -7.56 21.05
CA ILE A 73 1.71 -6.46 20.18
C ILE A 73 0.28 -6.73 19.74
N LYS A 74 -0.39 -5.69 19.26
CA LYS A 74 -1.74 -5.79 18.73
C LYS A 74 -1.73 -6.23 17.28
N TYR A 75 -2.56 -7.23 16.93
CA TYR A 75 -2.80 -7.65 15.56
C TYR A 75 -4.19 -7.23 15.13
N VAL A 76 -4.33 -6.75 13.89
CA VAL A 76 -5.60 -6.24 13.36
C VAL A 76 -5.87 -6.84 11.98
N PHE A 77 -7.04 -7.45 11.83
CA PHE A 77 -7.56 -7.94 10.56
C PHE A 77 -8.69 -7.05 10.06
N PHE A 78 -8.51 -6.44 8.89
CA PHE A 78 -9.53 -5.60 8.26
C PHE A 78 -10.47 -6.44 7.42
N ASN A 79 -11.66 -6.71 7.94
CA ASN A 79 -12.70 -7.44 7.21
C ASN A 79 -13.60 -6.45 6.43
N THR A 80 -13.39 -6.37 5.13
CA THR A 80 -14.19 -5.50 4.24
C THR A 80 -15.61 -6.04 3.97
N GLY A 81 -15.86 -7.29 4.36
CA GLY A 81 -17.11 -8.01 4.10
C GLY A 81 -17.10 -8.87 2.85
N LEU A 82 -16.02 -8.82 2.06
CA LEU A 82 -15.84 -9.63 0.84
C LEU A 82 -14.85 -10.80 1.02
N GLU A 83 -14.23 -10.90 2.18
CA GLU A 83 -13.24 -11.94 2.43
C GLU A 83 -13.88 -13.33 2.38
N MET A 84 -13.21 -14.22 1.66
CA MET A 84 -13.60 -15.63 1.56
C MET A 84 -13.63 -16.29 2.94
N LYS A 85 -14.53 -17.26 3.14
CA LYS A 85 -14.60 -18.01 4.39
C LYS A 85 -13.26 -18.63 4.77
N ALA A 86 -12.52 -19.17 3.80
CA ALA A 86 -11.20 -19.76 4.02
C ALA A 86 -10.21 -18.78 4.68
N ILE A 87 -10.22 -17.50 4.29
CA ILE A 87 -9.36 -16.47 4.91
C ILE A 87 -9.77 -16.25 6.37
N LYS A 88 -11.06 -16.15 6.66
CA LYS A 88 -11.57 -15.97 8.03
C LYS A 88 -11.23 -17.15 8.93
N ASP A 89 -11.36 -18.37 8.39
CA ASP A 89 -11.00 -19.59 9.11
C ASP A 89 -9.49 -19.64 9.35
N HIS A 90 -8.68 -19.19 8.39
CA HIS A 90 -7.24 -19.10 8.51
C HIS A 90 -6.79 -18.05 9.55
N VAL A 91 -7.47 -16.90 9.62
CA VAL A 91 -7.23 -15.89 10.68
C VAL A 91 -7.42 -16.49 12.07
N LYS A 92 -8.49 -17.27 12.28
CA LYS A 92 -8.73 -17.97 13.54
C LYS A 92 -7.66 -19.01 13.84
N TYR A 93 -7.31 -19.83 12.85
CA TYR A 93 -6.23 -20.82 12.98
C TYR A 93 -4.91 -20.15 13.39
N THR A 94 -4.55 -19.01 12.78
CA THR A 94 -3.30 -18.28 13.09
C THR A 94 -3.34 -17.71 14.52
N SER A 95 -4.48 -17.17 14.94
CA SER A 95 -4.70 -16.71 16.31
C SER A 95 -4.48 -17.84 17.33
N GLU A 96 -5.08 -19.00 17.11
CA GLU A 96 -4.94 -20.18 17.96
C GLU A 96 -3.49 -20.73 17.95
N LYS A 97 -2.88 -20.86 16.76
CA LYS A 97 -1.55 -21.39 16.57
C LYS A 97 -0.45 -20.61 17.33
N TYR A 98 -0.56 -19.29 17.35
CA TYR A 98 0.45 -18.43 18.00
C TYR A 98 0.02 -17.99 19.41
N GLY A 99 -1.23 -18.25 19.82
CA GLY A 99 -1.79 -17.78 21.08
C GLY A 99 -1.87 -16.25 21.13
N ILE A 100 -2.24 -15.62 20.01
CA ILE A 100 -2.36 -14.18 19.86
C ILE A 100 -3.81 -13.79 19.62
N GLU A 101 -4.20 -12.61 20.07
CA GLU A 101 -5.48 -12.02 19.72
C GLU A 101 -5.36 -11.21 18.42
N ILE A 102 -6.22 -11.52 17.44
CA ILE A 102 -6.32 -10.79 16.19
C ILE A 102 -7.66 -10.07 16.20
N GLU A 103 -7.63 -8.74 16.39
CA GLU A 103 -8.84 -7.91 16.39
C GLU A 103 -9.39 -7.79 14.96
N GLU A 104 -10.67 -8.15 14.79
CA GLU A 104 -11.37 -7.96 13.53
C GLU A 104 -11.99 -6.56 13.49
N VAL A 105 -11.52 -5.73 12.57
CA VAL A 105 -12.05 -4.38 12.33
C VAL A 105 -12.90 -4.39 11.05
N ARG A 106 -14.13 -3.89 11.16
CA ARG A 106 -15.04 -3.74 10.02
C ARG A 106 -15.32 -2.28 9.74
N PRO A 107 -15.43 -1.88 8.45
CA PRO A 107 -15.84 -0.54 8.12
C PRO A 107 -17.30 -0.31 8.58
N LYS A 108 -17.62 0.93 8.97
CA LYS A 108 -18.98 1.32 9.36
C LYS A 108 -20.02 1.06 8.25
N ILE A 109 -19.59 1.20 7.00
CA ILE A 109 -20.40 0.94 5.81
C ILE A 109 -19.68 -0.16 5.03
N GLY A 110 -20.29 -1.34 4.94
CA GLY A 110 -19.75 -2.45 4.15
C GLY A 110 -19.78 -2.15 2.64
N ILE A 111 -18.93 -2.85 1.88
CA ILE A 111 -18.79 -2.64 0.43
C ILE A 111 -20.14 -2.73 -0.31
N VAL A 112 -20.99 -3.69 0.05
CA VAL A 112 -22.34 -3.84 -0.57
C VAL A 112 -23.21 -2.62 -0.32
N GLN A 113 -23.20 -2.08 0.89
CA GLN A 113 -23.96 -0.87 1.22
C GLN A 113 -23.36 0.36 0.55
N ALA A 114 -22.01 0.48 0.52
CA ALA A 114 -21.32 1.54 -0.19
C ALA A 114 -21.63 1.52 -1.68
N SER A 115 -21.61 0.34 -2.32
CA SER A 115 -21.95 0.19 -3.74
C SER A 115 -23.41 0.54 -4.04
N ARG A 116 -24.35 0.21 -3.14
CA ARG A 116 -25.76 0.60 -3.29
C ARG A 116 -25.96 2.12 -3.16
N LYS A 117 -25.20 2.75 -2.26
CA LYS A 117 -25.35 4.19 -1.97
C LYS A 117 -24.60 5.08 -2.96
N TYR A 118 -23.40 4.69 -3.37
CA TYR A 118 -22.47 5.51 -4.15
C TYR A 118 -22.23 4.96 -5.57
N GLY A 119 -22.78 3.80 -5.90
CA GLY A 119 -22.49 3.08 -7.13
C GLY A 119 -21.22 2.24 -7.04
N ILE A 120 -21.01 1.40 -8.06
CA ILE A 120 -19.78 0.61 -8.21
C ILE A 120 -18.75 1.50 -8.90
N PRO A 121 -17.55 1.69 -8.32
CA PRO A 121 -16.51 2.47 -8.99
C PRO A 121 -16.09 1.73 -10.28
N PHE A 122 -16.29 2.39 -11.43
CA PHE A 122 -15.90 1.86 -12.74
C PHE A 122 -14.48 2.23 -13.14
N VAL A 123 -13.78 2.98 -12.28
CA VAL A 123 -12.40 3.39 -12.50
C VAL A 123 -11.43 2.56 -11.66
N SER A 124 -10.26 2.25 -12.20
CA SER A 124 -9.21 1.56 -11.47
C SER A 124 -8.69 2.41 -10.29
N LYS A 125 -8.04 1.77 -9.31
CA LYS A 125 -7.40 2.48 -8.18
C LYS A 125 -6.41 3.56 -8.65
N ILE A 126 -5.68 3.30 -9.74
CA ILE A 126 -4.72 4.24 -10.32
C ILE A 126 -5.45 5.45 -10.89
N MET A 127 -6.54 5.22 -11.63
CA MET A 127 -7.39 6.30 -12.17
C MET A 127 -8.04 7.12 -11.06
N SER A 128 -8.56 6.47 -10.03
CA SER A 128 -9.17 7.15 -8.89
C SER A 128 -8.17 8.06 -8.17
N ALA A 129 -6.94 7.57 -7.94
CA ALA A 129 -5.88 8.36 -7.32
C ALA A 129 -5.44 9.55 -8.20
N GLY A 130 -5.41 9.36 -9.52
CA GLY A 130 -5.12 10.42 -10.48
C GLY A 130 -6.20 11.52 -10.47
N LEU A 131 -7.48 11.13 -10.48
CA LEU A 131 -8.62 12.06 -10.42
C LEU A 131 -8.65 12.81 -9.07
N GLU A 132 -8.39 12.13 -7.96
CA GLU A 132 -8.30 12.77 -6.65
C GLU A 132 -7.16 13.81 -6.60
N GLY A 133 -5.98 13.45 -7.13
CA GLY A 133 -4.86 14.38 -7.26
C GLY A 133 -5.20 15.60 -8.09
N TRP A 134 -5.95 15.39 -9.16
CA TRP A 134 -6.44 16.45 -10.04
C TRP A 134 -7.41 17.40 -9.32
N GLN A 135 -8.44 16.86 -8.69
CA GLN A 135 -9.42 17.65 -7.93
C GLN A 135 -8.77 18.47 -6.81
N LYS A 136 -7.85 17.86 -6.05
CA LYS A 136 -7.13 18.53 -4.95
C LYS A 136 -6.24 19.68 -5.42
N LYS A 137 -5.72 19.61 -6.65
CA LYS A 137 -4.82 20.61 -7.22
C LYS A 137 -5.57 21.70 -8.02
N GLY A 138 -6.90 21.62 -8.11
CA GLY A 138 -7.72 22.60 -8.80
C GLY A 138 -7.46 22.69 -10.31
N ILE A 139 -6.96 21.61 -10.94
CA ILE A 139 -6.71 21.57 -12.37
C ILE A 139 -8.05 21.46 -13.10
N PRO A 140 -8.40 22.37 -14.06
CA PRO A 140 -9.69 22.33 -14.75
C PRO A 140 -9.83 21.08 -15.64
N LEU A 141 -11.04 20.55 -15.76
CA LEU A 141 -11.36 19.39 -16.63
C LEU A 141 -11.09 19.68 -18.12
N SER A 142 -11.22 20.95 -18.53
CA SER A 142 -10.95 21.39 -19.90
C SER A 142 -9.54 21.06 -20.41
N ILE A 143 -8.58 20.81 -19.52
CA ILE A 143 -7.22 20.40 -19.91
C ILE A 143 -7.22 19.08 -20.67
N ALA A 144 -8.12 18.16 -20.34
CA ALA A 144 -8.24 16.91 -21.08
C ALA A 144 -8.65 17.17 -22.53
N GLU A 145 -9.62 18.06 -22.74
CA GLU A 145 -10.05 18.49 -24.08
C GLU A 145 -8.98 19.28 -24.82
N GLU A 146 -8.26 20.17 -24.12
CA GLU A 146 -7.11 20.89 -24.70
C GLU A 146 -6.02 19.92 -25.19
N TYR A 147 -5.74 18.85 -24.41
CA TYR A 147 -4.76 17.85 -24.79
C TYR A 147 -5.24 17.00 -25.97
N GLU A 148 -6.52 16.58 -25.94
CA GLU A 148 -7.13 15.78 -27.02
C GLU A 148 -7.09 16.50 -28.37
N ASN A 149 -7.41 17.78 -28.36
CA ASN A 149 -7.50 18.60 -29.58
C ASN A 149 -6.13 19.16 -30.04
N ALA A 150 -5.05 18.88 -29.31
CA ALA A 150 -3.73 19.37 -29.68
C ALA A 150 -3.13 18.54 -30.85
N GLU A 151 -2.64 19.23 -31.88
CA GLU A 151 -1.94 18.61 -33.00
C GLU A 151 -0.63 17.94 -32.56
N ASP A 152 0.16 18.64 -31.73
CA ASP A 152 1.37 18.08 -31.09
C ASP A 152 1.10 17.78 -29.61
N LYS A 153 0.76 16.55 -29.34
CA LYS A 153 0.50 16.06 -27.96
C LYS A 153 1.73 16.10 -27.07
N ALA A 154 2.94 15.99 -27.63
CA ALA A 154 4.19 16.04 -26.86
C ALA A 154 4.49 17.49 -26.39
N ALA A 155 4.38 18.44 -27.30
CA ALA A 155 4.52 19.87 -26.98
C ALA A 155 3.45 20.34 -25.98
N LYS A 156 2.20 19.93 -26.18
CA LYS A 156 1.09 20.26 -25.27
C LYS A 156 1.29 19.70 -23.87
N ARG A 157 1.78 18.46 -23.76
CA ARG A 157 2.12 17.87 -22.45
C ARG A 157 3.21 18.66 -21.72
N LYS A 158 4.22 19.15 -22.46
CA LYS A 158 5.28 19.96 -21.89
C LYS A 158 4.74 21.29 -21.39
N GLU A 159 3.96 21.98 -22.22
CA GLU A 159 3.27 23.24 -21.87
C GLU A 159 2.41 23.09 -20.61
N LEU A 160 1.61 22.03 -20.53
CA LEU A 160 0.75 21.79 -19.37
C LEU A 160 1.57 21.55 -18.07
N LYS A 161 2.73 20.91 -18.17
CA LYS A 161 3.63 20.75 -17.01
C LYS A 161 4.24 22.06 -16.54
N GLU A 162 4.57 22.95 -17.48
CA GLU A 162 5.06 24.31 -17.19
C GLU A 162 3.96 25.19 -16.60
N ARG A 163 2.71 25.06 -17.12
CA ARG A 163 1.54 25.79 -16.63
C ARG A 163 1.10 25.35 -15.21
N TYR A 164 1.32 24.09 -14.85
CA TYR A 164 0.92 23.53 -13.55
C TYR A 164 2.13 22.86 -12.86
N PRO A 165 3.07 23.63 -12.31
CA PRO A 165 4.25 23.09 -11.66
C PRO A 165 3.89 22.26 -10.42
N GLY A 166 4.56 21.13 -10.22
CA GLY A 166 4.26 20.16 -9.15
C GLY A 166 3.09 19.23 -9.46
N CYS A 167 2.51 19.31 -10.67
CA CYS A 167 1.40 18.47 -11.13
C CYS A 167 1.80 17.46 -12.22
N GLU A 168 3.09 17.24 -12.45
CA GLU A 168 3.62 16.46 -13.56
C GLU A 168 3.05 15.03 -13.60
N THR A 169 2.89 14.41 -12.44
CA THR A 169 2.31 13.06 -12.33
C THR A 169 0.84 13.04 -12.73
N THR A 170 0.08 14.06 -12.33
CA THR A 170 -1.35 14.21 -12.65
C THR A 170 -1.53 14.47 -14.14
N ILE A 171 -0.70 15.35 -14.73
CA ILE A 171 -0.73 15.67 -16.17
C ILE A 171 -0.33 14.43 -17.00
N ASN A 172 0.70 13.69 -16.59
CA ASN A 172 1.05 12.44 -17.26
C ASN A 172 -0.10 11.43 -17.23
N PHE A 173 -0.82 11.36 -16.13
CA PHE A 173 -1.99 10.49 -15.99
C PHE A 173 -3.09 10.87 -16.98
N LEU A 174 -3.47 12.13 -17.03
CA LEU A 174 -4.48 12.65 -17.96
C LEU A 174 -4.12 12.37 -19.42
N CYS A 175 -2.84 12.59 -19.77
CA CYS A 175 -2.34 12.35 -21.11
C CYS A 175 -2.26 10.87 -21.51
N CYS A 176 -2.11 9.96 -20.53
CA CYS A 176 -2.03 8.51 -20.80
C CYS A 176 -3.40 7.83 -20.85
N CYS A 177 -4.40 8.35 -20.14
CA CYS A 177 -5.73 7.73 -20.12
C CYS A 177 -6.50 7.96 -21.41
N ASN A 178 -6.21 9.04 -22.14
CA ASN A 178 -6.85 9.37 -23.39
C ASN A 178 -6.19 8.75 -24.64
N SER A 179 -5.00 8.14 -24.49
CA SER A 179 -4.32 7.46 -25.60
C SER A 179 -4.64 5.96 -25.71
N ALA A 180 -5.58 5.46 -24.91
CA ALA A 180 -6.00 4.05 -24.88
C ALA A 180 -7.41 3.80 -25.44
N GLY A 181 -7.93 4.77 -26.26
CA GLY A 181 -9.16 4.65 -27.03
C GLY A 181 -8.92 4.10 -28.42
#